data_d7b0f4f4fe8ec1ad98576a85abdbd606
#
_entry.id   d7b0f4f4fe8ec1ad98576a85abdbd606
#
_cell.length_a   1.000
_cell.length_b   1.000
_cell.length_c   1.000
_cell.angle_alpha   90.00
_cell.angle_beta   90.00
_cell.angle_gamma   90.00
#
_symmetry.space_group_name_H-M   'P 1'
#
loop_
_entity.id
_entity.type
_entity.pdbx_description
1 polymer ?
#
loop_
_entity_poly.entity_id
_entity_poly.type
_entity_poly.pdbx_seq_one_letter_code
_entity_poly.pdbx_strand_id
1 'polypeptide(L)'
;MYKRQDEIVETSLKQAAIWDEVKDKLDQNALSFSGGQQQRICIARTLSVKPDIILMDEPTSALDPISTSSIEDLMEDLKKQYTIVIVTHNMQQAARISDQTAFFLTGEVIEMNDTKVIFEDPKDKRTEDYITGRFG
;
A
#
# COMPACT_ATOMS: atom_id res chain seq x y z
N MET A 1 -24.36 -17.99 12.75
CA MET A 1 -22.97 -17.59 12.99
C MET A 1 -22.14 -17.61 11.71
N TYR A 2 -22.18 -18.68 10.92
CA TYR A 2 -21.41 -18.79 9.66
C TYR A 2 -21.82 -17.78 8.57
N LYS A 3 -23.11 -17.49 8.37
CA LYS A 3 -23.58 -16.51 7.36
C LYS A 3 -22.94 -15.11 7.52
N ARG A 4 -22.72 -14.65 8.74
CA ARG A 4 -22.09 -13.36 8.99
C ARG A 4 -20.59 -13.35 8.67
N GLN A 5 -19.92 -14.50 8.80
CA GLN A 5 -18.52 -14.65 8.41
C GLN A 5 -18.38 -14.63 6.89
N ASP A 6 -19.22 -15.34 6.16
CA ASP A 6 -19.20 -15.37 4.69
C ASP A 6 -19.46 -13.97 4.11
N GLU A 7 -20.40 -13.20 4.67
CA GLU A 7 -20.66 -11.82 4.26
C GLU A 7 -19.45 -10.89 4.48
N ILE A 8 -18.72 -11.05 5.59
CA ILE A 8 -17.51 -10.27 5.88
C ILE A 8 -16.40 -10.63 4.88
N VAL A 9 -16.20 -11.92 4.62
CA VAL A 9 -15.20 -12.41 3.66
C VAL A 9 -15.49 -11.85 2.27
N GLU A 10 -16.71 -12.02 1.77
CA GLU A 10 -17.11 -11.51 0.46
C GLU A 10 -16.93 -10.00 0.36
N THR A 11 -17.41 -9.25 1.35
CA THR A 11 -17.31 -7.80 1.37
C THR A 11 -15.86 -7.34 1.36
N SER A 12 -15.00 -7.94 2.18
CA SER A 12 -13.59 -7.57 2.28
C SER A 12 -12.82 -7.90 1.00
N LEU A 13 -13.11 -9.03 0.38
CA LEU A 13 -12.50 -9.41 -0.90
C LEU A 13 -12.95 -8.50 -2.05
N LYS A 14 -14.21 -8.03 -2.02
CA LYS A 14 -14.70 -7.02 -2.97
C LYS A 14 -14.02 -5.67 -2.76
N GLN A 15 -13.86 -5.22 -1.52
CA GLN A 15 -13.15 -3.98 -1.21
C GLN A 15 -11.68 -4.03 -1.64
N ALA A 16 -11.06 -5.20 -1.56
CA ALA A 16 -9.69 -5.42 -2.04
C ALA A 16 -9.59 -5.71 -3.55
N ALA A 17 -10.68 -5.53 -4.30
CA ALA A 17 -10.77 -5.73 -5.75
C ALA A 17 -10.26 -7.12 -6.23
N ILE A 18 -10.52 -8.19 -5.46
CA ILE A 18 -10.03 -9.55 -5.76
C ILE A 18 -11.14 -10.60 -5.84
N TRP A 19 -12.37 -10.24 -5.42
CA TRP A 19 -13.48 -11.20 -5.30
C TRP A 19 -13.70 -12.06 -6.54
N ASP A 20 -13.78 -11.46 -7.71
CA ASP A 20 -14.07 -12.17 -8.96
C ASP A 20 -12.99 -13.16 -9.37
N GLU A 21 -11.76 -12.97 -8.91
CA GLU A 21 -10.64 -13.86 -9.18
C GLU A 21 -10.57 -15.05 -8.23
N VAL A 22 -11.18 -14.94 -7.02
CA VAL A 22 -11.00 -15.93 -5.95
C VAL A 22 -12.29 -16.57 -5.46
N LYS A 23 -13.47 -16.06 -5.80
CA LYS A 23 -14.76 -16.51 -5.29
C LYS A 23 -15.02 -18.02 -5.46
N ASP A 24 -14.53 -18.62 -6.54
CA ASP A 24 -14.67 -20.05 -6.81
C ASP A 24 -13.51 -20.90 -6.26
N LYS A 25 -12.61 -20.27 -5.47
CA LYS A 25 -11.36 -20.87 -4.98
C LYS A 25 -11.11 -20.60 -3.51
N LEU A 26 -12.14 -20.28 -2.74
CA LEU A 26 -12.01 -19.84 -1.34
C LEU A 26 -11.40 -20.93 -0.43
N ASP A 27 -11.54 -22.20 -0.77
CA ASP A 27 -10.98 -23.32 -0.04
C ASP A 27 -9.54 -23.68 -0.47
N GLN A 28 -8.98 -22.98 -1.45
CA GLN A 28 -7.62 -23.25 -1.91
C GLN A 28 -6.58 -22.63 -0.96
N ASN A 29 -5.40 -23.24 -0.94
CA ASN A 29 -4.28 -22.70 -0.20
C ASN A 29 -3.88 -21.31 -0.78
N ALA A 30 -3.77 -20.30 0.08
CA ALA A 30 -3.41 -18.96 -0.32
C ALA A 30 -2.08 -18.86 -1.09
N LEU A 31 -1.14 -19.76 -0.83
CA LEU A 31 0.13 -19.84 -1.55
C LEU A 31 0.01 -20.29 -3.02
N SER A 32 -1.16 -20.78 -3.44
CA SER A 32 -1.41 -21.13 -4.84
C SER A 32 -1.75 -19.94 -5.73
N PHE A 33 -2.00 -18.77 -5.13
CA PHE A 33 -2.31 -17.54 -5.85
C PHE A 33 -1.04 -16.77 -6.24
N SER A 34 -1.13 -15.90 -7.26
CA SER A 34 -0.03 -15.02 -7.65
C SER A 34 0.34 -14.04 -6.53
N GLY A 35 1.54 -13.47 -6.56
CA GLY A 35 1.99 -12.50 -5.55
C GLY A 35 1.05 -11.32 -5.39
N GLY A 36 0.57 -10.74 -6.49
CA GLY A 36 -0.41 -9.64 -6.46
C GLY A 36 -1.77 -10.05 -5.90
N GLN A 37 -2.22 -11.28 -6.17
CA GLN A 37 -3.44 -11.82 -5.58
C GLN A 37 -3.27 -12.05 -4.07
N GLN A 38 -2.15 -12.63 -3.65
CA GLN A 38 -1.82 -12.83 -2.22
C GLN A 38 -1.82 -11.49 -1.48
N GLN A 39 -1.20 -10.46 -2.07
CA GLN A 39 -1.16 -9.12 -1.47
C GLN A 39 -2.57 -8.54 -1.30
N ARG A 40 -3.43 -8.62 -2.31
CA ARG A 40 -4.83 -8.17 -2.21
C ARG A 40 -5.65 -8.99 -1.19
N ILE A 41 -5.38 -10.28 -1.06
CA ILE A 41 -5.99 -11.12 0.00
C ILE A 41 -5.53 -10.64 1.39
N CYS A 42 -4.25 -10.30 1.56
CA CYS A 42 -3.75 -9.73 2.82
C CYS A 42 -4.42 -8.38 3.15
N ILE A 43 -4.62 -7.53 2.14
CA ILE A 43 -5.36 -6.27 2.29
C ILE A 43 -6.80 -6.55 2.70
N ALA A 44 -7.50 -7.49 2.04
CA ALA A 44 -8.86 -7.89 2.39
C ALA A 44 -8.97 -8.36 3.85
N ARG A 45 -8.00 -9.15 4.31
CA ARG A 45 -7.91 -9.57 5.72
C ARG A 45 -7.82 -8.38 6.67
N THR A 46 -7.01 -7.38 6.33
CA THR A 46 -6.90 -6.15 7.11
C THR A 46 -8.22 -5.38 7.12
N LEU A 47 -8.90 -5.25 5.97
CA LEU A 47 -10.17 -4.54 5.86
C LEU A 47 -11.31 -5.21 6.63
N SER A 48 -11.25 -6.53 6.84
CA SER A 48 -12.30 -7.30 7.53
C SER A 48 -12.55 -6.86 8.97
N VAL A 49 -11.57 -6.28 9.64
CA VAL A 49 -11.68 -5.75 11.00
C VAL A 49 -12.07 -4.27 11.04
N LYS A 50 -12.29 -3.64 9.88
CA LYS A 50 -12.68 -2.23 9.74
C LYS A 50 -11.74 -1.27 10.50
N PRO A 51 -10.45 -1.24 10.18
CA PRO A 51 -9.49 -0.38 10.87
C PRO A 51 -9.72 1.10 10.54
N ASP A 52 -9.29 2.00 11.42
CA ASP A 52 -9.23 3.44 11.10
C ASP A 52 -7.98 3.78 10.28
N ILE A 53 -6.89 3.05 10.51
CA ILE A 53 -5.58 3.26 9.87
C ILE A 53 -5.08 1.92 9.32
N ILE A 54 -4.59 1.93 8.09
CA ILE A 54 -3.94 0.78 7.44
C ILE A 54 -2.45 1.06 7.36
N LEU A 55 -1.64 0.13 7.88
CA LEU A 55 -0.19 0.18 7.79
C LEU A 55 0.30 -0.81 6.73
N MET A 56 1.11 -0.35 5.79
CA MET A 56 1.69 -1.16 4.73
C MET A 56 3.21 -0.99 4.72
N ASP A 57 3.92 -2.11 4.82
CA ASP A 57 5.38 -2.14 4.76
C ASP A 57 5.82 -2.77 3.44
N GLU A 58 6.42 -1.96 2.57
CA GLU A 58 6.90 -2.36 1.24
C GLU A 58 5.87 -3.17 0.43
N PRO A 59 4.62 -2.71 0.26
CA PRO A 59 3.50 -3.53 -0.22
C PRO A 59 3.68 -4.06 -1.65
N THR A 60 4.60 -3.51 -2.43
CA THR A 60 4.79 -3.87 -3.84
C THR A 60 6.22 -4.32 -4.18
N SER A 61 7.11 -4.42 -3.20
CA SER A 61 8.55 -4.68 -3.41
C SER A 61 8.85 -6.01 -4.11
N ALA A 62 7.99 -7.02 -3.96
CA ALA A 62 8.14 -8.35 -4.57
C ALA A 62 7.19 -8.59 -5.75
N LEU A 63 6.56 -7.54 -6.28
CA LEU A 63 5.55 -7.65 -7.34
C LEU A 63 6.09 -7.21 -8.70
N ASP A 64 5.55 -7.81 -9.75
CA ASP A 64 5.76 -7.34 -11.12
C ASP A 64 5.06 -5.98 -11.36
N PRO A 65 5.42 -5.24 -12.44
CA PRO A 65 4.86 -3.91 -12.68
C PRO A 65 3.35 -3.86 -12.82
N ILE A 66 2.71 -4.89 -13.40
CA ILE A 66 1.25 -4.94 -13.57
C ILE A 66 0.57 -5.11 -12.22
N SER A 67 1.06 -6.04 -11.41
CA SER A 67 0.57 -6.26 -10.04
C SER A 67 0.80 -5.03 -9.15
N THR A 68 1.94 -4.35 -9.29
CA THR A 68 2.24 -3.10 -8.60
C THR A 68 1.21 -2.03 -8.94
N SER A 69 0.92 -1.80 -10.22
CA SER A 69 -0.10 -0.83 -10.66
C SER A 69 -1.47 -1.15 -10.07
N SER A 70 -1.87 -2.43 -10.08
CA SER A 70 -3.15 -2.84 -9.50
C SER A 70 -3.25 -2.59 -7.98
N ILE A 71 -2.15 -2.74 -7.26
CA ILE A 71 -2.10 -2.41 -5.81
C ILE A 71 -2.13 -0.89 -5.61
N GLU A 72 -1.43 -0.10 -6.43
CA GLU A 72 -1.46 1.36 -6.35
C GLU A 72 -2.87 1.91 -6.65
N ASP A 73 -3.56 1.40 -7.66
CA ASP A 73 -4.95 1.75 -7.97
C ASP A 73 -5.89 1.41 -6.79
N LEU A 74 -5.69 0.25 -6.17
CA LEU A 74 -6.45 -0.14 -4.98
C LEU A 74 -6.19 0.82 -3.81
N MET A 75 -4.95 1.24 -3.58
CA MET A 75 -4.61 2.20 -2.53
C MET A 75 -5.26 3.57 -2.79
N GLU A 76 -5.32 4.04 -4.05
CA GLU A 76 -6.02 5.27 -4.43
C GLU A 76 -7.52 5.20 -4.12
N ASP A 77 -8.14 4.03 -4.24
CA ASP A 77 -9.54 3.85 -3.88
C ASP A 77 -9.74 3.75 -2.36
N LEU A 78 -8.87 3.02 -1.66
CA LEU A 78 -8.95 2.83 -0.21
C LEU A 78 -8.70 4.11 0.57
N LYS A 79 -7.81 5.01 0.11
CA LYS A 79 -7.53 6.27 0.81
C LYS A 79 -8.72 7.21 0.91
N LYS A 80 -9.78 6.99 0.12
CA LYS A 80 -11.04 7.74 0.22
C LYS A 80 -11.81 7.44 1.51
N GLN A 81 -11.54 6.30 2.14
CA GLN A 81 -12.24 5.80 3.33
C GLN A 81 -11.31 5.56 4.52
N TYR A 82 -10.02 5.31 4.27
CA TYR A 82 -9.02 4.94 5.27
C TYR A 82 -7.84 5.88 5.26
N THR A 83 -7.22 6.08 6.40
CA THR A 83 -5.87 6.64 6.47
C THR A 83 -4.88 5.52 6.20
N ILE A 84 -4.02 5.68 5.20
CA ILE A 84 -3.02 4.68 4.82
C ILE A 84 -1.63 5.23 5.12
N VAL A 85 -0.84 4.48 5.85
CA VAL A 85 0.58 4.77 6.09
C VAL A 85 1.40 3.69 5.38
N ILE A 86 2.27 4.11 4.47
CA ILE A 86 3.10 3.22 3.66
C ILE A 86 4.57 3.48 3.97
N VAL A 87 5.31 2.42 4.23
CA VAL A 87 6.77 2.44 4.20
C VAL A 87 7.23 1.90 2.86
N THR A 88 8.03 2.67 2.14
CA THR A 88 8.62 2.26 0.86
C THR A 88 9.97 2.93 0.64
N HIS A 89 10.89 2.21 0.01
CA HIS A 89 12.14 2.78 -0.51
C HIS A 89 12.01 3.22 -1.98
N ASN A 90 10.85 2.97 -2.61
CA ASN A 90 10.58 3.39 -3.98
C ASN A 90 10.06 4.84 -3.99
N MET A 91 10.97 5.78 -4.25
CA MET A 91 10.64 7.21 -4.29
C MET A 91 9.61 7.55 -5.37
N GLN A 92 9.65 6.87 -6.51
CA GLN A 92 8.68 7.11 -7.59
C GLN A 92 7.28 6.68 -7.17
N GLN A 93 7.16 5.59 -6.43
CA GLN A 93 5.90 5.16 -5.85
C GLN A 93 5.39 6.19 -4.83
N ALA A 94 6.23 6.59 -3.88
CA ALA A 94 5.86 7.60 -2.90
C ALA A 94 5.38 8.89 -3.57
N ALA A 95 6.09 9.36 -4.59
CA ALA A 95 5.71 10.56 -5.35
C ALA A 95 4.35 10.45 -6.07
N ARG A 96 3.98 9.24 -6.53
CA ARG A 96 2.72 9.04 -7.26
C ARG A 96 1.50 8.93 -6.36
N ILE A 97 1.61 8.19 -5.25
CA ILE A 97 0.42 7.72 -4.51
C ILE A 97 0.21 8.43 -3.17
N SER A 98 1.21 9.10 -2.61
CA SER A 98 1.08 9.71 -1.29
C SER A 98 0.68 11.18 -1.37
N ASP A 99 -0.12 11.62 -0.39
CA ASP A 99 -0.48 13.03 -0.21
C ASP A 99 0.57 13.76 0.62
N GLN A 100 1.11 13.07 1.63
CA GLN A 100 2.22 13.56 2.46
C GLN A 100 3.34 12.54 2.49
N THR A 101 4.57 13.01 2.57
CA THR A 101 5.77 12.17 2.64
C THR A 101 6.65 12.59 3.81
N ALA A 102 7.10 11.60 4.58
CA ALA A 102 8.11 11.76 5.61
C ALA A 102 9.39 11.05 5.19
N PHE A 103 10.50 11.79 5.17
CA PHE A 103 11.82 11.23 4.91
C PHE A 103 12.51 10.85 6.21
N PHE A 104 12.88 9.58 6.32
CA PHE A 104 13.60 9.00 7.45
C PHE A 104 15.04 8.71 7.07
N LEU A 105 15.96 9.04 7.96
CA LEU A 105 17.36 8.68 7.83
C LEU A 105 17.89 8.24 9.20
N THR A 106 18.46 7.05 9.27
CA THR A 106 19.07 6.48 10.49
C THR A 106 18.20 6.58 11.76
N GLY A 107 16.89 6.37 11.59
CA GLY A 107 15.93 6.37 12.70
C GLY A 107 15.36 7.75 13.07
N GLU A 108 15.74 8.81 12.34
CA GLU A 108 15.23 10.15 12.54
C GLU A 108 14.33 10.60 11.39
N VAL A 109 13.25 11.33 11.71
CA VAL A 109 12.48 12.06 10.71
C VAL A 109 13.23 13.32 10.34
N ILE A 110 13.72 13.35 9.11
CA ILE A 110 14.51 14.49 8.60
C ILE A 110 13.58 15.60 8.13
N GLU A 111 12.56 15.23 7.36
CA GLU A 111 11.59 16.16 6.81
C GLU A 111 10.25 15.47 6.61
N MET A 112 9.16 16.20 6.86
CA MET A 112 7.80 15.76 6.57
C MET A 112 7.01 16.92 5.98
N ASN A 113 6.40 16.73 4.83
CA ASN A 113 5.63 17.76 4.15
C ASN A 113 4.68 17.14 3.12
N ASP A 114 3.91 17.97 2.43
CA ASP A 114 3.19 17.56 1.24
C ASP A 114 4.15 16.91 0.25
N THR A 115 3.74 15.81 -0.33
CA THR A 115 4.59 15.00 -1.22
C THR A 115 5.23 15.83 -2.34
N LYS A 116 4.46 16.74 -2.93
CA LYS A 116 4.98 17.65 -3.96
C LYS A 116 6.16 18.49 -3.47
N VAL A 117 6.07 19.00 -2.24
CA VAL A 117 7.16 19.82 -1.64
C VAL A 117 8.40 18.95 -1.40
N ILE A 118 8.22 17.74 -0.85
CA ILE A 118 9.34 16.82 -0.61
C ILE A 118 10.11 16.52 -1.90
N PHE A 119 9.42 16.30 -3.02
CA PHE A 119 10.05 15.87 -4.27
C PHE A 119 10.48 17.02 -5.20
N GLU A 120 9.87 18.20 -5.11
CA GLU A 120 10.16 19.32 -6.01
C GLU A 120 10.98 20.44 -5.35
N ASP A 121 10.78 20.70 -4.03
CA ASP A 121 11.41 21.79 -3.29
C ASP A 121 11.64 21.43 -1.82
N PRO A 122 12.42 20.36 -1.53
CA PRO A 122 12.71 19.94 -0.17
C PRO A 122 13.45 21.03 0.60
N LYS A 123 13.17 21.14 1.89
CA LYS A 123 13.76 22.19 2.75
C LYS A 123 15.06 21.73 3.41
N ASP A 124 15.23 20.43 3.61
CA ASP A 124 16.46 19.85 4.17
C ASP A 124 17.35 19.33 3.04
N LYS A 125 18.63 19.74 3.08
CA LYS A 125 19.61 19.30 2.08
C LYS A 125 19.79 17.78 2.03
N ARG A 126 19.62 17.08 3.13
CA ARG A 126 19.72 15.62 3.19
C ARG A 126 18.59 14.96 2.40
N THR A 127 17.38 15.56 2.42
CA THR A 127 16.25 15.14 1.60
C THR A 127 16.55 15.36 0.12
N GLU A 128 17.07 16.53 -0.23
CA GLU A 128 17.48 16.85 -1.61
C GLU A 128 18.55 15.88 -2.14
N ASP A 129 19.60 15.63 -1.34
CA ASP A 129 20.69 14.74 -1.70
C ASP A 129 20.18 13.29 -1.89
N TYR A 130 19.20 12.85 -1.06
CA TYR A 130 18.57 11.55 -1.19
C TYR A 130 17.78 11.44 -2.50
N ILE A 131 16.92 12.39 -2.78
CA ILE A 131 16.05 12.38 -3.97
C ILE A 131 16.87 12.48 -5.26
N THR A 132 17.95 13.26 -5.25
CA THR A 132 18.82 13.45 -6.42
C THR A 132 19.89 12.37 -6.56
N GLY A 133 19.95 11.39 -5.65
CA GLY A 133 20.96 10.32 -5.68
C GLY A 133 22.39 10.80 -5.36
N ARG A 134 22.54 11.94 -4.74
CA ARG A 134 23.83 12.56 -4.38
C ARG A 134 24.32 12.13 -2.99
N PHE A 135 24.12 10.86 -2.64
CA PHE A 135 24.76 10.31 -1.45
C PHE A 135 26.24 10.08 -1.73
N GLY A 136 27.04 10.89 -1.17
CA GLY A 136 28.49 10.76 -1.19
C GLY A 136 29.06 10.92 0.19
#